data_a55920ec80ec47ecf2617dbcf3d6e370
#
_entry.id   a55920ec80ec47ecf2617dbcf3d6e370
#
_cell.length_a   1.000
_cell.length_b   1.000
_cell.length_c   1.000
_cell.angle_alpha   90.00
_cell.angle_beta   90.00
_cell.angle_gamma   90.00
#
_symmetry.space_group_name_H-M   'P 1'
#
loop_
_entity.id
_entity.type
_entity.pdbx_description
1 polymer ?
#
loop_
_entity_poly.entity_id
_entity_poly.type
_entity_poly.pdbx_seq_one_letter_code
_entity_poly.pdbx_strand_id
1 'polypeptide(L)'
;MINLITGGTGFIGSHLARELHKRGEKVILFDVKEDCPIIKDIRDDISIIKGDLGSWPEVLHAVENNKVDTIFHTGSLLSASAEENPIAGHKVNANGTFTILEAARLFKVKKVIYTSTIASYGIDLPEFVDEYTIQRPRTMYGVTKVFSELLGEYYNVKFGIIFRALRLPSVIGPGRGEGGLSAYSTLMISEPALGRPYSVPVKEDTVMAIQYIKDAVQALIMLRDAKTENLKRNTYNLAGFLPKAIDIVNSVRDYVPDAEIAFAPDEKTVKIVDSWARTIHETRAQEEWGWEPRYFLDETVKDFIRELQDRRDLYA
;
A
#
# COMPACT_ATOMS: atom_id res chain seq x y z
N MET A 1 -1.95 6.15 -21.55
CA MET A 1 -1.41 7.04 -20.48
C MET A 1 0.00 6.61 -20.12
N ILE A 2 0.83 7.58 -19.69
CA ILE A 2 2.17 7.32 -19.17
C ILE A 2 2.14 7.47 -17.65
N ASN A 3 2.40 6.39 -16.94
CA ASN A 3 2.31 6.33 -15.48
C ASN A 3 3.72 6.19 -14.89
N LEU A 4 4.09 7.11 -13.99
CA LEU A 4 5.27 6.97 -13.15
C LEU A 4 4.85 6.40 -11.80
N ILE A 5 5.48 5.32 -11.38
CA ILE A 5 5.24 4.68 -10.08
C ILE A 5 6.49 4.86 -9.22
N THR A 6 6.42 5.67 -8.18
CA THR A 6 7.51 5.77 -7.20
C THR A 6 7.39 4.64 -6.17
N GLY A 7 8.49 4.11 -5.68
CA GLY A 7 8.46 2.83 -4.97
C GLY A 7 8.04 1.69 -5.89
N GLY A 8 8.38 1.81 -7.18
CA GLY A 8 7.87 0.97 -8.26
C GLY A 8 8.33 -0.48 -8.19
N THR A 9 9.48 -0.76 -7.59
CA THR A 9 9.98 -2.13 -7.35
C THR A 9 9.57 -2.68 -5.99
N GLY A 10 8.85 -1.87 -5.18
CA GLY A 10 8.26 -2.30 -3.92
C GLY A 10 7.01 -3.15 -4.12
N PHE A 11 6.45 -3.67 -3.02
CA PHE A 11 5.31 -4.59 -3.03
C PHE A 11 4.08 -4.04 -3.79
N ILE A 12 3.53 -2.89 -3.39
CA ILE A 12 2.36 -2.30 -4.06
C ILE A 12 2.71 -1.82 -5.46
N GLY A 13 3.88 -1.17 -5.62
CA GLY A 13 4.32 -0.59 -6.88
C GLY A 13 4.49 -1.62 -7.99
N SER A 14 5.08 -2.77 -7.70
CA SER A 14 5.31 -3.84 -8.68
C SER A 14 4.01 -4.53 -9.13
N HIS A 15 3.09 -4.80 -8.21
CA HIS A 15 1.76 -5.32 -8.56
C HIS A 15 0.94 -4.31 -9.37
N LEU A 16 1.01 -3.02 -9.03
CA LEU A 16 0.39 -1.95 -9.80
C LEU A 16 0.99 -1.86 -11.21
N ALA A 17 2.32 -1.98 -11.32
CA ALA A 17 3.02 -2.00 -12.61
C ALA A 17 2.51 -3.12 -13.51
N ARG A 18 2.37 -4.33 -12.98
CA ARG A 18 1.82 -5.47 -13.73
C ARG A 18 0.41 -5.23 -14.23
N GLU A 19 -0.46 -4.70 -13.37
CA GLU A 19 -1.85 -4.46 -13.75
C GLU A 19 -1.97 -3.35 -14.80
N LEU A 20 -1.19 -2.26 -14.69
CA LEU A 20 -1.16 -1.20 -15.70
C LEU A 20 -0.56 -1.68 -17.03
N HIS A 21 0.51 -2.48 -16.99
CA HIS A 21 1.10 -3.10 -18.17
C HIS A 21 0.07 -4.01 -18.87
N LYS A 22 -0.62 -4.88 -18.14
CA LYS A 22 -1.70 -5.73 -18.65
C LYS A 22 -2.82 -4.93 -19.35
N ARG A 23 -3.06 -3.71 -18.91
CA ARG A 23 -4.03 -2.78 -19.53
C ARG A 23 -3.48 -2.05 -20.76
N GLY A 24 -2.23 -2.34 -21.17
CA GLY A 24 -1.57 -1.67 -22.30
C GLY A 24 -1.14 -0.24 -22.02
N GLU A 25 -1.01 0.15 -20.74
CA GLU A 25 -0.55 1.47 -20.35
C GLU A 25 1.00 1.50 -20.26
N LYS A 26 1.60 2.64 -20.60
CA LYS A 26 3.05 2.81 -20.42
C LYS A 26 3.38 2.99 -18.95
N VAL A 27 4.33 2.19 -18.46
CA VAL A 27 4.75 2.15 -17.06
C VAL A 27 6.21 2.53 -16.93
N ILE A 28 6.50 3.42 -15.98
CA ILE A 28 7.84 3.83 -15.60
C ILE A 28 7.93 3.66 -14.08
N LEU A 29 8.91 2.91 -13.62
CA LEU A 29 9.18 2.73 -12.19
C LEU A 29 10.30 3.66 -11.77
N PHE A 30 10.16 4.28 -10.59
CA PHE A 30 11.20 5.05 -9.94
C PHE A 30 11.44 4.45 -8.55
N ASP A 31 12.64 3.94 -8.32
CA ASP A 31 12.99 3.30 -7.04
C ASP A 31 14.49 3.33 -6.79
N VAL A 32 14.91 3.15 -5.55
CA VAL A 32 16.32 3.00 -5.16
C VAL A 32 16.89 1.64 -5.61
N LYS A 33 16.02 0.66 -5.84
CA LYS A 33 16.37 -0.67 -6.35
C LYS A 33 15.86 -0.84 -7.78
N GLU A 34 16.62 -1.56 -8.59
CA GLU A 34 16.22 -1.89 -9.97
C GLU A 34 15.77 -3.35 -10.11
N ASP A 35 16.18 -4.19 -9.17
CA ASP A 35 15.79 -5.60 -9.14
C ASP A 35 14.46 -5.78 -8.40
N CYS A 36 13.55 -6.50 -9.07
CA CYS A 36 12.24 -6.83 -8.54
C CYS A 36 11.74 -8.12 -9.19
N PRO A 37 11.77 -9.24 -8.48
CA PRO A 37 11.32 -10.54 -9.02
C PRO A 37 9.88 -10.49 -9.54
N ILE A 38 8.98 -9.75 -8.88
CA ILE A 38 7.55 -9.67 -9.21
C ILE A 38 7.30 -9.20 -10.66
N ILE A 39 8.20 -8.40 -11.24
CA ILE A 39 8.06 -7.86 -12.60
C ILE A 39 9.06 -8.47 -13.58
N LYS A 40 9.74 -9.55 -13.23
CA LYS A 40 10.81 -10.15 -14.03
C LYS A 40 10.35 -10.51 -15.44
N ASP A 41 9.17 -11.07 -15.58
CA ASP A 41 8.58 -11.52 -16.86
C ASP A 41 8.07 -10.37 -17.76
N ILE A 42 7.93 -9.15 -17.22
CA ILE A 42 7.55 -7.95 -17.99
C ILE A 42 8.65 -6.88 -17.98
N ARG A 43 9.86 -7.25 -17.54
CA ARG A 43 10.97 -6.31 -17.31
C ARG A 43 11.35 -5.51 -18.54
N ASP A 44 11.31 -6.15 -19.72
CA ASP A 44 11.72 -5.55 -21.00
C ASP A 44 10.64 -4.61 -21.57
N ASP A 45 9.40 -4.71 -21.09
CA ASP A 45 8.26 -3.90 -21.54
C ASP A 45 8.07 -2.62 -20.72
N ILE A 46 8.77 -2.48 -19.57
CA ILE A 46 8.66 -1.35 -18.65
C ILE A 46 10.00 -0.65 -18.47
N SER A 47 9.96 0.65 -18.16
CA SER A 47 11.16 1.42 -17.86
C SER A 47 11.40 1.46 -16.34
N ILE A 48 12.64 1.26 -15.89
CA ILE A 48 13.03 1.46 -14.49
C ILE A 48 14.08 2.55 -14.42
N ILE A 49 13.83 3.54 -13.58
CA ILE A 49 14.72 4.65 -13.28
C ILE A 49 15.17 4.48 -11.83
N LYS A 50 16.47 4.26 -11.64
CA LYS A 50 17.06 4.23 -10.31
C LYS A 50 17.14 5.64 -9.74
N GLY A 51 16.62 5.83 -8.52
CA GLY A 51 16.69 7.12 -7.85
C GLY A 51 16.10 7.12 -6.45
N ASP A 52 16.50 8.12 -5.66
CA ASP A 52 16.05 8.34 -4.28
C ASP A 52 14.98 9.44 -4.24
N LEU A 53 13.83 9.17 -3.62
CA LEU A 53 12.77 10.16 -3.36
C LEU A 53 13.28 11.36 -2.54
N GLY A 54 14.29 11.14 -1.70
CA GLY A 54 14.95 12.23 -0.97
C GLY A 54 15.90 13.08 -1.82
N SER A 55 16.05 12.77 -3.11
CA SER A 55 16.90 13.51 -4.06
C SER A 55 16.05 14.35 -5.01
N TRP A 56 16.01 15.64 -4.78
CA TRP A 56 15.27 16.59 -5.62
C TRP A 56 15.63 16.47 -7.12
N PRO A 57 16.91 16.48 -7.54
CA PRO A 57 17.24 16.39 -8.95
C PRO A 57 16.79 15.11 -9.63
N GLU A 58 16.91 13.96 -8.93
CA GLU A 58 16.56 12.65 -9.49
C GLU A 58 15.05 12.54 -9.76
N VAL A 59 14.22 13.02 -8.83
CA VAL A 59 12.77 13.05 -9.00
C VAL A 59 12.37 13.98 -10.14
N LEU A 60 12.95 15.19 -10.19
CA LEU A 60 12.65 16.13 -11.28
C LEU A 60 12.99 15.55 -12.65
N HIS A 61 14.18 14.97 -12.82
CA HIS A 61 14.61 14.37 -14.06
C HIS A 61 13.73 13.19 -14.47
N ALA A 62 13.28 12.37 -13.49
CA ALA A 62 12.39 11.25 -13.78
C ALA A 62 11.03 11.70 -14.33
N VAL A 63 10.50 12.83 -13.85
CA VAL A 63 9.21 13.36 -14.32
C VAL A 63 9.37 14.11 -15.64
N GLU A 64 10.37 15.00 -15.76
CA GLU A 64 10.62 15.86 -16.92
C GLU A 64 10.85 15.04 -18.20
N ASN A 65 11.77 14.09 -18.14
CA ASN A 65 12.25 13.36 -19.32
C ASN A 65 11.21 12.37 -19.88
N ASN A 66 10.13 12.08 -19.14
CA ASN A 66 9.22 10.99 -19.49
C ASN A 66 7.79 11.41 -19.85
N LYS A 67 7.49 12.71 -19.88
CA LYS A 67 6.14 13.23 -20.23
C LYS A 67 5.02 12.54 -19.47
N VAL A 68 5.19 12.43 -18.17
CA VAL A 68 4.29 11.68 -17.26
C VAL A 68 2.90 12.30 -17.23
N ASP A 69 1.86 11.49 -17.42
CA ASP A 69 0.46 11.91 -17.28
C ASP A 69 -0.04 11.78 -15.83
N THR A 70 0.37 10.70 -15.15
CA THR A 70 -0.04 10.36 -13.79
C THR A 70 1.15 9.84 -12.99
N ILE A 71 1.27 10.30 -11.75
CA ILE A 71 2.19 9.75 -10.77
C ILE A 71 1.40 8.93 -9.75
N PHE A 72 1.74 7.64 -9.61
CA PHE A 72 1.35 6.83 -8.48
C PHE A 72 2.47 6.90 -7.44
N HIS A 73 2.25 7.62 -6.37
CA HIS A 73 3.25 7.81 -5.33
C HIS A 73 3.06 6.76 -4.23
N THR A 74 3.72 5.59 -4.42
CA THR A 74 3.67 4.46 -3.49
C THR A 74 4.95 4.30 -2.67
N GLY A 75 6.02 5.03 -3.02
CA GLY A 75 7.31 4.98 -2.34
C GLY A 75 7.28 5.64 -0.97
N SER A 76 7.72 4.91 0.04
CA SER A 76 7.93 5.44 1.41
C SER A 76 8.77 4.47 2.25
N LEU A 77 9.44 4.99 3.28
CA LEU A 77 9.94 4.16 4.37
C LEU A 77 8.76 3.77 5.28
N LEU A 78 8.64 2.48 5.58
CA LEU A 78 7.57 1.94 6.41
C LEU A 78 7.82 2.22 7.91
N SER A 79 6.82 1.87 8.75
CA SER A 79 6.82 2.20 10.18
C SER A 79 8.11 1.85 10.89
N ALA A 80 8.61 0.61 10.79
CA ALA A 80 9.83 0.19 11.49
C ALA A 80 11.05 1.02 11.06
N SER A 81 11.30 1.12 9.75
CA SER A 81 12.46 1.86 9.22
C SER A 81 12.38 3.36 9.49
N ALA A 82 11.16 3.94 9.49
CA ALA A 82 10.96 5.36 9.79
C ALA A 82 11.12 5.67 11.29
N GLU A 83 10.79 4.73 12.18
CA GLU A 83 11.04 4.86 13.63
C GLU A 83 12.51 4.66 13.97
N GLU A 84 13.18 3.72 13.33
CA GLU A 84 14.61 3.46 13.51
C GLU A 84 15.46 4.66 13.05
N ASN A 85 15.06 5.30 11.95
CA ASN A 85 15.74 6.50 11.43
C ASN A 85 14.73 7.59 11.05
N PRO A 86 14.30 8.43 12.03
CA PRO A 86 13.33 9.50 11.79
C PRO A 86 13.78 10.56 10.76
N ILE A 87 15.09 10.80 10.65
CA ILE A 87 15.65 11.74 9.65
C ILE A 87 15.42 11.19 8.25
N ALA A 88 15.72 9.92 8.02
CA ALA A 88 15.45 9.27 6.74
C ALA A 88 13.94 9.18 6.47
N GLY A 89 13.13 8.86 7.49
CA GLY A 89 11.67 8.87 7.43
C GLY A 89 11.12 10.20 6.94
N HIS A 90 11.55 11.31 7.55
CA HIS A 90 11.16 12.66 7.14
C HIS A 90 11.65 12.98 5.71
N LYS A 91 12.93 12.71 5.41
CA LYS A 91 13.52 13.00 4.11
C LYS A 91 12.79 12.28 2.97
N VAL A 92 12.52 10.98 3.12
CA VAL A 92 11.90 10.17 2.06
C VAL A 92 10.39 10.40 2.01
N ASN A 93 9.70 10.33 3.16
CA ASN A 93 8.24 10.36 3.16
C ASN A 93 7.67 11.77 3.02
N ALA A 94 8.18 12.75 3.79
CA ALA A 94 7.64 14.11 3.77
C ALA A 94 8.27 14.94 2.64
N ASN A 95 9.60 15.09 2.61
CA ASN A 95 10.26 15.86 1.56
C ASN A 95 10.13 15.18 0.19
N GLY A 96 10.17 13.85 0.13
CA GLY A 96 9.93 13.12 -1.12
C GLY A 96 8.54 13.41 -1.70
N THR A 97 7.49 13.40 -0.86
CA THR A 97 6.13 13.78 -1.31
C THR A 97 6.07 15.24 -1.78
N PHE A 98 6.71 16.16 -1.04
CA PHE A 98 6.82 17.55 -1.47
C PHE A 98 7.50 17.66 -2.86
N THR A 99 8.61 16.96 -3.05
CA THR A 99 9.33 16.94 -4.34
C THR A 99 8.48 16.40 -5.48
N ILE A 100 7.72 15.32 -5.24
CA ILE A 100 6.79 14.75 -6.23
C ILE A 100 5.71 15.76 -6.63
N LEU A 101 5.12 16.45 -5.65
CA LEU A 101 4.08 17.46 -5.92
C LEU A 101 4.65 18.69 -6.66
N GLU A 102 5.86 19.14 -6.31
CA GLU A 102 6.54 20.20 -7.06
C GLU A 102 6.92 19.76 -8.47
N ALA A 103 7.43 18.55 -8.66
CA ALA A 103 7.68 18.01 -9.99
C ALA A 103 6.40 17.97 -10.82
N ALA A 104 5.29 17.51 -10.23
CA ALA A 104 3.99 17.49 -10.89
C ALA A 104 3.55 18.90 -11.31
N ARG A 105 3.74 19.91 -10.43
CA ARG A 105 3.44 21.32 -10.74
C ARG A 105 4.30 21.87 -11.85
N LEU A 106 5.61 21.69 -11.77
CA LEU A 106 6.59 22.23 -12.71
C LEU A 106 6.43 21.65 -14.13
N PHE A 107 6.21 20.33 -14.21
CA PHE A 107 6.12 19.60 -15.49
C PHE A 107 4.67 19.31 -15.91
N LYS A 108 3.69 19.95 -15.26
CA LYS A 108 2.27 19.90 -15.63
C LYS A 108 1.68 18.48 -15.64
N VAL A 109 2.13 17.63 -14.73
CA VAL A 109 1.51 16.34 -14.47
C VAL A 109 0.12 16.55 -13.91
N LYS A 110 -0.89 15.90 -14.49
CA LYS A 110 -2.29 16.18 -14.17
C LYS A 110 -2.72 15.55 -12.84
N LYS A 111 -2.24 14.35 -12.55
CA LYS A 111 -2.73 13.54 -11.42
C LYS A 111 -1.58 12.98 -10.57
N VAL A 112 -1.78 13.02 -9.26
CA VAL A 112 -0.94 12.32 -8.28
C VAL A 112 -1.85 11.45 -7.42
N ILE A 113 -1.66 10.14 -7.47
CA ILE A 113 -2.39 9.15 -6.69
C ILE A 113 -1.47 8.65 -5.58
N TYR A 114 -1.86 8.85 -4.34
CA TYR A 114 -1.02 8.64 -3.17
C TYR A 114 -1.49 7.46 -2.32
N THR A 115 -0.58 6.60 -1.92
CA THR A 115 -0.85 5.57 -0.93
C THR A 115 -0.66 6.12 0.47
N SER A 116 -1.75 6.45 1.14
CA SER A 116 -1.80 6.71 2.57
C SER A 116 -2.10 5.43 3.35
N THR A 117 -2.45 5.54 4.61
CA THR A 117 -2.61 4.40 5.52
C THR A 117 -3.61 4.71 6.64
N ILE A 118 -4.30 3.70 7.14
CA ILE A 118 -5.10 3.83 8.37
C ILE A 118 -4.23 4.11 9.61
N ALA A 119 -2.92 3.85 9.58
CA ALA A 119 -1.99 4.23 10.65
C ALA A 119 -1.86 5.75 10.83
N SER A 120 -2.36 6.56 9.88
CA SER A 120 -2.47 8.01 10.00
C SER A 120 -3.44 8.46 11.09
N TYR A 121 -4.41 7.63 11.47
CA TYR A 121 -5.36 7.97 12.53
C TYR A 121 -4.74 7.98 13.92
N GLY A 122 -3.83 7.04 14.20
CA GLY A 122 -3.09 6.97 15.47
C GLY A 122 -3.90 6.35 16.59
N ILE A 123 -4.12 7.11 17.68
CA ILE A 123 -4.68 6.62 18.94
C ILE A 123 -5.95 7.36 19.33
N ASP A 124 -6.59 6.88 20.40
CA ASP A 124 -7.83 7.45 20.98
C ASP A 124 -8.95 7.53 19.93
N LEU A 125 -9.13 6.44 19.20
CA LEU A 125 -10.06 6.34 18.09
C LEU A 125 -11.48 6.05 18.59
N PRO A 126 -12.51 6.61 17.93
CA PRO A 126 -13.89 6.20 18.16
C PRO A 126 -14.09 4.75 17.68
N GLU A 127 -15.22 4.16 18.04
CA GLU A 127 -15.59 2.82 17.59
C GLU A 127 -15.61 2.70 16.06
N PHE A 128 -16.10 3.75 15.40
CA PHE A 128 -16.18 3.86 13.94
C PHE A 128 -15.27 4.98 13.44
N VAL A 129 -14.39 4.66 12.51
CA VAL A 129 -13.43 5.58 11.92
C VAL A 129 -13.82 5.89 10.49
N ASP A 130 -14.06 7.16 10.19
CA ASP A 130 -14.33 7.68 8.85
C ASP A 130 -13.26 8.70 8.43
N GLU A 131 -13.40 9.30 7.25
CA GLU A 131 -12.44 10.26 6.72
C GLU A 131 -12.36 11.57 7.50
N TYR A 132 -13.38 11.89 8.32
CA TYR A 132 -13.40 13.08 9.19
C TYR A 132 -12.83 12.82 10.58
N THR A 133 -12.57 11.57 10.92
CA THR A 133 -11.96 11.22 12.20
C THR A 133 -10.60 11.91 12.33
N ILE A 134 -10.39 12.57 13.48
CA ILE A 134 -9.18 13.35 13.75
C ILE A 134 -7.96 12.40 13.74
N GLN A 135 -6.96 12.76 12.94
CA GLN A 135 -5.71 12.02 12.85
C GLN A 135 -4.74 12.47 13.95
N ARG A 136 -4.30 11.53 14.80
CA ARG A 136 -3.35 11.75 15.90
C ARG A 136 -2.26 10.68 15.94
N PRO A 137 -1.50 10.51 14.86
CA PRO A 137 -0.46 9.50 14.81
C PRO A 137 0.65 9.78 15.82
N ARG A 138 1.23 8.71 16.37
CA ARG A 138 2.39 8.77 17.28
C ARG A 138 3.64 8.13 16.69
N THR A 139 3.61 7.82 15.41
CA THR A 139 4.75 7.25 14.68
C THR A 139 5.23 8.24 13.63
N MET A 140 6.53 8.25 13.33
CA MET A 140 7.09 9.07 12.24
C MET A 140 6.39 8.75 10.92
N TYR A 141 6.13 7.49 10.64
CA TYR A 141 5.40 7.06 9.46
C TYR A 141 4.01 7.70 9.38
N GLY A 142 3.19 7.55 10.43
CA GLY A 142 1.85 8.13 10.46
C GLY A 142 1.86 9.66 10.34
N VAL A 143 2.77 10.35 11.04
CA VAL A 143 2.92 11.81 10.96
C VAL A 143 3.25 12.26 9.54
N THR A 144 4.19 11.58 8.87
CA THR A 144 4.55 11.92 7.49
C THR A 144 3.43 11.63 6.51
N LYS A 145 2.59 10.61 6.76
CA LYS A 145 1.42 10.33 5.91
C LYS A 145 0.34 11.41 6.05
N VAL A 146 0.04 11.88 7.27
CA VAL A 146 -0.88 13.01 7.50
C VAL A 146 -0.36 14.29 6.83
N PHE A 147 0.93 14.60 7.02
CA PHE A 147 1.56 15.74 6.34
C PHE A 147 1.37 15.65 4.81
N SER A 148 1.60 14.50 4.22
CA SER A 148 1.49 14.28 2.78
C SER A 148 0.06 14.42 2.26
N GLU A 149 -0.95 13.95 2.99
CA GLU A 149 -2.36 14.15 2.65
C GLU A 149 -2.73 15.63 2.62
N LEU A 150 -2.39 16.37 3.68
CA LEU A 150 -2.67 17.80 3.79
C LEU A 150 -1.90 18.63 2.75
N LEU A 151 -0.66 18.25 2.48
CA LEU A 151 0.14 18.89 1.44
C LEU A 151 -0.47 18.64 0.06
N GLY A 152 -0.89 17.42 -0.25
CA GLY A 152 -1.54 17.09 -1.50
C GLY A 152 -2.85 17.86 -1.70
N GLU A 153 -3.64 18.03 -0.65
CA GLU A 153 -4.85 18.86 -0.67
C GLU A 153 -4.53 20.33 -0.95
N TYR A 154 -3.49 20.87 -0.32
CA TYR A 154 -3.01 22.23 -0.62
C TYR A 154 -2.63 22.39 -2.10
N TYR A 155 -1.89 21.42 -2.68
CA TYR A 155 -1.51 21.47 -4.10
C TYR A 155 -2.71 21.33 -5.03
N ASN A 156 -3.72 20.55 -4.64
CA ASN A 156 -4.98 20.46 -5.39
C ASN A 156 -5.69 21.81 -5.43
N VAL A 157 -5.89 22.44 -4.28
CA VAL A 157 -6.60 23.73 -4.17
C VAL A 157 -5.81 24.88 -4.82
N LYS A 158 -4.50 24.93 -4.56
CA LYS A 158 -3.65 26.06 -4.96
C LYS A 158 -3.21 26.04 -6.42
N PHE A 159 -2.91 24.84 -6.93
CA PHE A 159 -2.28 24.66 -8.25
C PHE A 159 -3.09 23.82 -9.23
N GLY A 160 -4.24 23.29 -8.81
CA GLY A 160 -5.11 22.50 -9.66
C GLY A 160 -4.59 21.10 -10.01
N ILE A 161 -3.60 20.59 -9.25
CA ILE A 161 -3.14 19.21 -9.40
C ILE A 161 -4.20 18.29 -8.82
N ILE A 162 -4.71 17.34 -9.60
CA ILE A 162 -5.64 16.34 -9.10
C ILE A 162 -4.87 15.40 -8.17
N PHE A 163 -4.89 15.70 -6.88
CA PHE A 163 -4.35 14.83 -5.84
C PHE A 163 -5.45 13.94 -5.28
N ARG A 164 -5.18 12.64 -5.16
CA ARG A 164 -6.09 11.66 -4.58
C ARG A 164 -5.32 10.67 -3.74
N ALA A 165 -5.84 10.32 -2.57
CA ALA A 165 -5.16 9.41 -1.64
C ALA A 165 -6.09 8.30 -1.16
N LEU A 166 -5.51 7.11 -0.91
CA LEU A 166 -6.17 5.99 -0.23
C LEU A 166 -5.49 5.71 1.09
N ARG A 167 -6.24 5.73 2.18
CA ARG A 167 -5.81 5.20 3.48
C ARG A 167 -6.03 3.70 3.48
N LEU A 168 -4.98 2.98 3.11
CA LEU A 168 -5.00 1.53 3.01
C LEU A 168 -4.89 0.89 4.41
N PRO A 169 -5.63 -0.21 4.67
CA PRO A 169 -5.35 -1.10 5.79
C PRO A 169 -4.07 -1.91 5.54
N SER A 170 -3.82 -2.95 6.32
CA SER A 170 -2.69 -3.83 6.04
C SER A 170 -2.90 -4.58 4.73
N VAL A 171 -2.10 -4.25 3.71
CA VAL A 171 -2.20 -4.94 2.41
C VAL A 171 -1.40 -6.23 2.47
N ILE A 172 -2.03 -7.36 2.14
CA ILE A 172 -1.41 -8.69 2.07
C ILE A 172 -1.38 -9.22 0.65
N GLY A 173 -0.41 -10.07 0.34
CA GLY A 173 -0.29 -10.69 -0.99
C GLY A 173 1.09 -11.29 -1.24
N PRO A 174 1.24 -12.07 -2.33
CA PRO A 174 2.51 -12.65 -2.73
C PRO A 174 3.59 -11.60 -2.92
N GLY A 175 4.81 -11.87 -2.44
CA GLY A 175 5.95 -10.97 -2.58
C GLY A 175 6.03 -9.83 -1.56
N ARG A 176 5.13 -9.79 -0.56
CA ARG A 176 5.30 -8.90 0.58
C ARG A 176 6.37 -9.46 1.52
N GLY A 177 7.45 -8.73 1.69
CA GLY A 177 8.52 -9.07 2.63
C GLY A 177 8.16 -8.82 4.10
N GLU A 178 9.09 -9.14 5.00
CA GLU A 178 8.96 -9.07 6.46
C GLU A 178 8.86 -7.63 7.02
N GLY A 179 8.89 -6.61 6.18
CA GLY A 179 8.88 -5.21 6.61
C GLY A 179 7.58 -4.78 7.30
N GLY A 180 7.69 -4.37 8.57
CA GLY A 180 6.59 -3.83 9.37
C GLY A 180 5.83 -4.85 10.23
N LEU A 181 5.24 -4.33 11.32
CA LEU A 181 4.56 -5.16 12.33
C LEU A 181 3.37 -5.95 11.80
N SER A 182 2.73 -5.51 10.73
CA SER A 182 1.60 -6.22 10.10
C SER A 182 2.03 -7.31 9.11
N ALA A 183 3.35 -7.54 8.92
CA ALA A 183 3.82 -8.57 7.98
C ALA A 183 3.37 -9.98 8.36
N TYR A 184 3.15 -10.24 9.65
CA TYR A 184 2.69 -11.54 10.13
C TYR A 184 1.44 -12.04 9.38
N SER A 185 0.51 -11.15 9.03
CA SER A 185 -0.72 -11.53 8.31
C SER A 185 -0.46 -12.06 6.90
N THR A 186 0.62 -11.63 6.26
CA THR A 186 1.08 -12.20 4.99
C THR A 186 1.83 -13.51 5.22
N LEU A 187 2.74 -13.52 6.21
CA LEU A 187 3.61 -14.66 6.49
C LEU A 187 2.83 -15.89 6.97
N MET A 188 1.70 -15.68 7.67
CA MET A 188 0.75 -16.76 8.03
C MET A 188 0.23 -17.55 6.82
N ILE A 189 0.23 -16.94 5.63
CA ILE A 189 -0.22 -17.57 4.38
C ILE A 189 0.99 -18.03 3.55
N SER A 190 1.98 -17.14 3.37
CA SER A 190 3.10 -17.41 2.45
C SER A 190 4.04 -18.50 2.95
N GLU A 191 4.40 -18.51 4.24
CA GLU A 191 5.36 -19.48 4.76
C GLU A 191 4.83 -20.92 4.67
N PRO A 192 3.58 -21.21 5.14
CA PRO A 192 3.02 -22.55 4.98
C PRO A 192 2.78 -22.93 3.52
N ALA A 193 2.37 -21.98 2.67
CA ALA A 193 2.18 -22.25 1.24
C ALA A 193 3.49 -22.63 0.52
N LEU A 194 4.64 -22.19 1.06
CA LEU A 194 5.98 -22.54 0.59
C LEU A 194 6.56 -23.79 1.28
N GLY A 195 5.79 -24.45 2.18
CA GLY A 195 6.21 -25.63 2.93
C GLY A 195 7.13 -25.31 4.12
N ARG A 196 7.08 -24.09 4.63
CA ARG A 196 7.87 -23.64 5.79
C ARG A 196 6.99 -23.49 7.03
N PRO A 197 7.45 -23.90 8.23
CA PRO A 197 6.70 -23.69 9.46
C PRO A 197 6.66 -22.20 9.80
N TYR A 198 5.55 -21.75 10.42
CA TYR A 198 5.39 -20.37 10.83
C TYR A 198 4.87 -20.23 12.26
N SER A 199 5.48 -19.32 13.02
CA SER A 199 5.09 -18.97 14.39
C SER A 199 4.41 -17.60 14.40
N VAL A 200 3.11 -17.60 14.70
CA VAL A 200 2.26 -16.39 14.66
C VAL A 200 2.49 -15.57 15.94
N PRO A 201 2.95 -14.29 15.84
CA PRO A 201 3.34 -13.49 17.00
C PRO A 201 2.18 -12.77 17.67
N VAL A 202 0.94 -13.10 17.34
CA VAL A 202 -0.28 -12.53 17.95
C VAL A 202 -1.16 -13.62 18.51
N LYS A 203 -2.21 -13.24 19.25
CA LYS A 203 -3.17 -14.20 19.80
C LYS A 203 -4.11 -14.72 18.71
N GLU A 204 -4.72 -15.87 18.93
CA GLU A 204 -5.69 -16.49 18.03
C GLU A 204 -6.87 -15.57 17.70
N ASP A 205 -7.35 -14.83 18.70
CA ASP A 205 -8.49 -13.91 18.60
C ASP A 205 -8.11 -12.50 18.15
N THR A 206 -6.83 -12.23 17.87
CA THR A 206 -6.37 -10.93 17.37
C THR A 206 -7.02 -10.62 16.03
N VAL A 207 -7.66 -9.45 15.94
CA VAL A 207 -8.34 -8.94 14.74
C VAL A 207 -7.53 -7.82 14.12
N MET A 208 -7.37 -7.83 12.80
CA MET A 208 -6.71 -6.75 12.07
C MET A 208 -7.40 -6.49 10.73
N ALA A 209 -7.56 -5.21 10.38
CA ALA A 209 -8.03 -4.83 9.05
C ALA A 209 -6.97 -5.18 8.00
N ILE A 210 -7.32 -6.05 7.07
CA ILE A 210 -6.45 -6.47 5.97
C ILE A 210 -7.16 -6.33 4.63
N GLN A 211 -6.37 -6.11 3.57
CA GLN A 211 -6.85 -6.03 2.21
C GLN A 211 -5.93 -6.79 1.27
N TYR A 212 -6.51 -7.51 0.31
CA TYR A 212 -5.71 -8.21 -0.68
C TYR A 212 -5.06 -7.24 -1.67
N ILE A 213 -3.84 -7.54 -2.09
CA ILE A 213 -3.06 -6.69 -2.99
C ILE A 213 -3.79 -6.39 -4.31
N LYS A 214 -4.53 -7.35 -4.87
CA LYS A 214 -5.28 -7.16 -6.12
C LYS A 214 -6.38 -6.12 -5.96
N ASP A 215 -7.07 -6.11 -4.81
CA ASP A 215 -8.06 -5.08 -4.49
C ASP A 215 -7.41 -3.72 -4.24
N ALA A 216 -6.29 -3.67 -3.50
CA ALA A 216 -5.57 -2.43 -3.27
C ALA A 216 -5.10 -1.77 -4.58
N VAL A 217 -4.56 -2.56 -5.50
CA VAL A 217 -4.15 -2.10 -6.85
C VAL A 217 -5.36 -1.65 -7.66
N GLN A 218 -6.44 -2.43 -7.67
CA GLN A 218 -7.67 -2.06 -8.37
C GLN A 218 -8.26 -0.75 -7.83
N ALA A 219 -8.27 -0.55 -6.52
CA ALA A 219 -8.75 0.67 -5.89
C ALA A 219 -7.92 1.90 -6.29
N LEU A 220 -6.59 1.80 -6.34
CA LEU A 220 -5.72 2.88 -6.81
C LEU A 220 -6.04 3.28 -8.26
N ILE A 221 -6.26 2.30 -9.13
CA ILE A 221 -6.59 2.55 -10.53
C ILE A 221 -8.01 3.13 -10.66
N MET A 222 -9.00 2.58 -9.96
CA MET A 222 -10.36 3.11 -9.96
C MET A 222 -10.40 4.56 -9.45
N LEU A 223 -9.69 4.87 -8.37
CA LEU A 223 -9.61 6.23 -7.85
C LEU A 223 -8.91 7.18 -8.83
N ARG A 224 -7.85 6.74 -9.53
CA ARG A 224 -7.23 7.51 -10.63
C ARG A 224 -8.25 7.87 -11.70
N ASP A 225 -9.08 6.90 -12.10
CA ASP A 225 -10.00 7.01 -13.24
C ASP A 225 -11.35 7.62 -12.87
N ALA A 226 -11.68 7.72 -11.58
CA ALA A 226 -12.92 8.32 -11.10
C ALA A 226 -13.09 9.74 -11.64
N LYS A 227 -14.34 10.09 -12.00
CA LYS A 227 -14.67 11.43 -12.47
C LYS A 227 -14.57 12.43 -11.33
N THR A 228 -13.89 13.55 -11.56
CA THR A 228 -13.63 14.57 -10.53
C THR A 228 -14.93 15.15 -9.96
N GLU A 229 -15.96 15.31 -10.79
CA GLU A 229 -17.26 15.83 -10.37
C GLU A 229 -18.01 14.95 -9.37
N ASN A 230 -17.69 13.66 -9.30
CA ASN A 230 -18.29 12.72 -8.34
C ASN A 230 -17.60 12.76 -6.98
N LEU A 231 -16.36 13.25 -6.92
CA LEU A 231 -15.53 13.20 -5.73
C LEU A 231 -15.73 14.45 -4.87
N LYS A 232 -16.10 14.25 -3.60
CA LYS A 232 -16.31 15.34 -2.61
C LYS A 232 -15.08 15.57 -1.74
N ARG A 233 -14.03 14.76 -1.92
CA ARG A 233 -12.79 14.79 -1.12
C ARG A 233 -11.60 14.30 -1.93
N ASN A 234 -10.42 14.52 -1.39
CA ASN A 234 -9.17 14.06 -1.99
C ASN A 234 -8.68 12.73 -1.37
N THR A 235 -9.10 12.40 -0.16
CA THR A 235 -8.63 11.24 0.59
C THR A 235 -9.80 10.35 0.98
N TYR A 236 -9.66 9.05 0.75
CA TYR A 236 -10.66 8.01 1.03
C TYR A 236 -10.08 6.90 1.88
N ASN A 237 -10.93 6.33 2.75
CA ASN A 237 -10.62 5.11 3.47
C ASN A 237 -10.91 3.87 2.62
N LEU A 238 -10.12 2.82 2.84
CA LEU A 238 -10.49 1.45 2.52
C LEU A 238 -10.53 0.64 3.81
N ALA A 239 -11.62 -0.11 3.99
CA ALA A 239 -11.85 -0.89 5.20
C ALA A 239 -11.11 -2.23 5.19
N GLY A 240 -11.05 -2.88 4.01
CA GLY A 240 -10.64 -4.26 3.92
C GLY A 240 -11.63 -5.20 4.62
N PHE A 241 -11.16 -6.33 5.11
CA PHE A 241 -11.93 -7.26 5.93
C PHE A 241 -11.22 -7.53 7.27
N LEU A 242 -11.95 -8.03 8.27
CA LEU A 242 -11.54 -8.11 9.67
C LEU A 242 -11.50 -9.55 10.18
N PRO A 243 -10.59 -10.41 9.74
CA PRO A 243 -10.49 -11.76 10.23
C PRO A 243 -9.80 -11.77 11.60
N LYS A 244 -10.12 -12.81 12.39
CA LYS A 244 -9.24 -13.22 13.49
C LYS A 244 -8.02 -13.94 12.92
N ALA A 245 -6.91 -13.92 13.66
CA ALA A 245 -5.72 -14.66 13.24
C ALA A 245 -6.00 -16.16 13.04
N ILE A 246 -6.82 -16.75 13.91
CA ILE A 246 -7.22 -18.17 13.78
C ILE A 246 -8.04 -18.44 12.52
N ASP A 247 -8.86 -17.47 12.06
CA ASP A 247 -9.66 -17.65 10.84
C ASP A 247 -8.75 -17.75 9.61
N ILE A 248 -7.67 -16.95 9.58
CA ILE A 248 -6.65 -17.04 8.52
C ILE A 248 -5.95 -18.41 8.56
N VAL A 249 -5.54 -18.88 9.74
CA VAL A 249 -4.90 -20.19 9.90
C VAL A 249 -5.80 -21.32 9.44
N ASN A 250 -7.07 -21.27 9.78
CA ASN A 250 -8.04 -22.29 9.36
C ASN A 250 -8.23 -22.27 7.84
N SER A 251 -8.42 -21.10 7.24
CA SER A 251 -8.52 -20.97 5.78
C SER A 251 -7.24 -21.44 5.05
N VAL A 252 -6.04 -21.20 5.61
CA VAL A 252 -4.79 -21.74 5.06
C VAL A 252 -4.78 -23.28 5.10
N ARG A 253 -5.21 -23.89 6.20
CA ARG A 253 -5.26 -25.36 6.34
C ARG A 253 -6.23 -26.02 5.38
N ASP A 254 -7.27 -25.32 4.94
CA ASP A 254 -8.20 -25.85 3.92
C ASP A 254 -7.49 -26.07 2.57
N TYR A 255 -6.44 -25.29 2.27
CA TYR A 255 -5.67 -25.39 1.03
C TYR A 255 -4.28 -26.05 1.20
N VAL A 256 -3.75 -26.04 2.42
CA VAL A 256 -2.46 -26.65 2.80
C VAL A 256 -2.67 -27.45 4.08
N PRO A 257 -3.25 -28.69 4.00
CA PRO A 257 -3.64 -29.46 5.17
C PRO A 257 -2.49 -29.75 6.16
N ASP A 258 -1.28 -29.92 5.65
CA ASP A 258 -0.07 -30.20 6.44
C ASP A 258 0.64 -28.91 6.92
N ALA A 259 -0.02 -27.75 6.90
CA ALA A 259 0.56 -26.49 7.32
C ALA A 259 0.97 -26.48 8.79
N GLU A 260 2.27 -26.34 9.06
CA GLU A 260 2.83 -26.24 10.40
C GLU A 260 2.73 -24.77 10.88
N ILE A 261 1.61 -24.41 11.51
CA ILE A 261 1.36 -23.07 12.06
C ILE A 261 1.10 -23.18 13.55
N ALA A 262 1.89 -22.46 14.36
CA ALA A 262 1.73 -22.38 15.81
C ALA A 262 1.53 -20.91 16.23
N PHE A 263 0.82 -20.67 17.33
CA PHE A 263 0.72 -19.34 17.94
C PHE A 263 1.78 -19.20 19.05
N ALA A 264 2.58 -18.15 18.96
CA ALA A 264 3.56 -17.75 19.98
C ALA A 264 3.48 -16.24 20.18
N PRO A 265 2.45 -15.73 20.90
CA PRO A 265 2.20 -14.30 21.03
C PRO A 265 3.39 -13.57 21.69
N ASP A 266 3.87 -12.50 21.04
CA ASP A 266 4.81 -11.55 21.60
C ASP A 266 4.05 -10.39 22.21
N GLU A 267 4.21 -10.13 23.50
CA GLU A 267 3.45 -9.13 24.24
C GLU A 267 3.54 -7.72 23.63
N LYS A 268 4.71 -7.35 23.12
CA LYS A 268 4.93 -6.04 22.49
C LYS A 268 4.14 -5.93 21.19
N THR A 269 4.21 -6.95 20.36
CA THR A 269 3.48 -7.02 19.09
C THR A 269 1.98 -7.01 19.32
N VAL A 270 1.47 -7.83 20.24
CA VAL A 270 0.05 -7.88 20.61
C VAL A 270 -0.45 -6.50 21.05
N LYS A 271 0.26 -5.83 21.98
CA LYS A 271 -0.12 -4.50 22.46
C LYS A 271 -0.20 -3.45 21.37
N ILE A 272 0.71 -3.50 20.40
CA ILE A 272 0.71 -2.56 19.26
C ILE A 272 -0.44 -2.86 18.31
N VAL A 273 -0.64 -4.13 17.94
CA VAL A 273 -1.71 -4.53 17.01
C VAL A 273 -3.09 -4.25 17.61
N ASP A 274 -3.28 -4.51 18.91
CA ASP A 274 -4.53 -4.23 19.61
C ASP A 274 -4.88 -2.73 19.71
N SER A 275 -3.92 -1.84 19.49
CA SER A 275 -4.15 -0.39 19.47
C SER A 275 -4.61 0.15 18.11
N TRP A 276 -4.59 -0.67 17.05
CA TRP A 276 -4.95 -0.22 15.72
C TRP A 276 -6.45 -0.09 15.52
N ALA A 277 -6.85 0.78 14.59
CA ALA A 277 -8.24 0.95 14.20
C ALA A 277 -8.79 -0.39 13.65
N ARG A 278 -9.93 -0.82 14.20
CA ARG A 278 -10.59 -2.08 13.80
C ARG A 278 -11.71 -1.82 12.82
N THR A 279 -12.58 -0.85 13.08
CA THR A 279 -13.74 -0.58 12.22
C THR A 279 -13.52 0.70 11.43
N ILE A 280 -13.18 0.53 10.16
CA ILE A 280 -12.99 1.62 9.19
C ILE A 280 -14.20 1.66 8.26
N HIS A 281 -14.77 2.83 8.04
CA HIS A 281 -15.84 3.03 7.08
C HIS A 281 -15.27 3.41 5.71
N GLU A 282 -15.70 2.71 4.66
CA GLU A 282 -15.35 2.98 3.26
C GLU A 282 -16.58 3.38 2.42
N THR A 283 -17.71 3.68 3.08
CA THR A 283 -18.99 4.02 2.42
C THR A 283 -18.84 5.11 1.38
N ARG A 284 -17.96 6.08 1.64
CA ARG A 284 -17.74 7.18 0.69
C ARG A 284 -17.00 6.76 -0.56
N ALA A 285 -16.08 5.80 -0.45
CA ALA A 285 -15.44 5.19 -1.60
C ALA A 285 -16.48 4.45 -2.47
N GLN A 286 -17.41 3.76 -1.85
CA GLN A 286 -18.52 3.06 -2.53
C GLN A 286 -19.45 4.06 -3.24
N GLU A 287 -19.91 5.10 -2.54
CA GLU A 287 -20.87 6.08 -3.05
C GLU A 287 -20.28 7.01 -4.13
N GLU A 288 -19.03 7.47 -3.95
CA GLU A 288 -18.49 8.54 -4.79
C GLU A 288 -17.74 8.02 -6.03
N TRP A 289 -17.18 6.81 -5.99
CA TRP A 289 -16.47 6.25 -7.14
C TRP A 289 -16.67 4.74 -7.36
N GLY A 290 -17.69 4.15 -6.72
CA GLY A 290 -18.14 2.80 -7.02
C GLY A 290 -17.17 1.70 -6.55
N TRP A 291 -16.47 1.95 -5.44
CA TRP A 291 -15.57 0.96 -4.86
C TRP A 291 -16.35 -0.23 -4.32
N GLU A 292 -15.94 -1.44 -4.69
CA GLU A 292 -16.43 -2.70 -4.12
C GLU A 292 -15.26 -3.68 -4.01
N PRO A 293 -14.98 -4.20 -2.80
CA PRO A 293 -13.96 -5.24 -2.63
C PRO A 293 -14.42 -6.55 -3.28
N ARG A 294 -13.47 -7.28 -3.87
CA ARG A 294 -13.72 -8.56 -4.55
C ARG A 294 -13.18 -9.76 -3.80
N TYR A 295 -12.24 -9.52 -2.89
CA TYR A 295 -11.54 -10.55 -2.16
C TYR A 295 -11.80 -10.40 -0.66
N PHE A 296 -12.52 -11.38 -0.11
CA PHE A 296 -12.66 -11.59 1.33
C PHE A 296 -11.67 -12.68 1.76
N LEU A 297 -11.82 -13.24 2.95
CA LEU A 297 -10.82 -14.14 3.53
C LEU A 297 -10.52 -15.35 2.64
N ASP A 298 -11.53 -16.09 2.28
CA ASP A 298 -11.36 -17.37 1.54
C ASP A 298 -10.83 -17.12 0.11
N GLU A 299 -11.43 -16.18 -0.61
CA GLU A 299 -10.96 -15.78 -1.95
C GLU A 299 -9.51 -15.29 -1.92
N THR A 300 -9.15 -14.54 -0.87
CA THR A 300 -7.79 -14.04 -0.68
C THR A 300 -6.81 -15.19 -0.47
N VAL A 301 -7.06 -16.06 0.50
CA VAL A 301 -6.16 -17.17 0.84
C VAL A 301 -6.00 -18.11 -0.34
N LYS A 302 -7.10 -18.47 -0.99
CA LYS A 302 -7.12 -19.34 -2.18
C LYS A 302 -6.29 -18.78 -3.32
N ASP A 303 -6.54 -17.52 -3.69
CA ASP A 303 -5.85 -16.89 -4.82
C ASP A 303 -4.36 -16.61 -4.48
N PHE A 304 -4.07 -16.26 -3.24
CA PHE A 304 -2.70 -16.04 -2.76
C PHE A 304 -1.86 -17.32 -2.85
N ILE A 305 -2.37 -18.44 -2.30
CA ILE A 305 -1.67 -19.73 -2.32
C ILE A 305 -1.47 -20.20 -3.76
N ARG A 306 -2.51 -20.12 -4.60
CA ARG A 306 -2.43 -20.49 -6.00
C ARG A 306 -1.36 -19.67 -6.72
N GLU A 307 -1.32 -18.33 -6.55
CA GLU A 307 -0.36 -17.47 -7.22
C GLU A 307 1.08 -17.75 -6.76
N LEU A 308 1.29 -18.07 -5.48
CA LEU A 308 2.60 -18.50 -4.97
C LEU A 308 3.05 -19.84 -5.57
N GLN A 309 2.13 -20.79 -5.75
CA GLN A 309 2.45 -22.11 -6.32
C GLN A 309 2.71 -22.03 -7.82
N ASP A 310 1.85 -21.31 -8.55
CA ASP A 310 1.94 -21.18 -10.01
C ASP A 310 3.14 -20.33 -10.46
N ARG A 311 3.58 -19.39 -9.61
CA ARG A 311 4.64 -18.42 -9.93
C ARG A 311 5.73 -18.38 -8.85
N ARG A 312 6.12 -19.54 -8.42
CA ARG A 312 7.13 -19.70 -7.37
C ARG A 312 8.45 -19.01 -7.72
N ASP A 313 8.81 -18.97 -9.00
CA ASP A 313 9.98 -18.29 -9.54
C ASP A 313 10.01 -16.76 -9.31
N LEU A 314 8.85 -16.15 -9.04
CA LEU A 314 8.74 -14.71 -8.76
C LEU A 314 8.71 -14.38 -7.26
N TYR A 315 8.35 -15.36 -6.41
CA TYR A 315 8.02 -15.07 -5.00
C TYR A 315 8.83 -15.90 -3.98
N ALA A 316 9.56 -16.94 -4.40
CA ALA A 316 10.32 -17.83 -3.51
C ALA A 316 11.78 -17.42 -3.33
#